data_9dee6571b256b047d3853302390a1a2c
#
_entry.id   9dee6571b256b047d3853302390a1a2c
#
_cell.length_a   1.000
_cell.length_b   1.000
_cell.length_c   1.000
_cell.angle_alpha   90.00
_cell.angle_beta   90.00
_cell.angle_gamma   90.00
#
_symmetry.space_group_name_H-M   'P 1'
#
loop_
_entity.id
_entity.type
_entity.pdbx_description
1 polymer ?
#
loop_
_entity_poly.entity_id
_entity_poly.type
_entity_poly.pdbx_seq_one_letter_code
_entity_poly.pdbx_strand_id
1 'polypeptide(L)'
;IVICTHSSYLIDMFSLTKGAELCRTVKNENGEIEVYQLSDESKRKIKGYLDNYFNPHIWGNTAKELFFVEDGVIVVEGQDDVMLYQRAAEQLGIALKGDFFGWGAGGAQNIPDILGILKDLGYKRVAVIYDGDMKDKKEENEIKFSDYQFFIIPTKDIRDKKDVKAREATCGMMTERGEVKPEYQHQMSKLLHELNDCL
;
A
#
# COMPACT_ATOMS: atom_id res chain seq x y z
N ILE A 1 13.23 -23.88 -15.70
CA ILE A 1 11.89 -23.68 -16.30
C ILE A 1 11.61 -22.19 -16.24
N VAL A 2 11.20 -21.60 -17.37
CA VAL A 2 10.72 -20.21 -17.44
C VAL A 2 9.23 -20.26 -17.70
N ILE A 3 8.46 -19.49 -16.92
CA ILE A 3 7.01 -19.40 -17.04
C ILE A 3 6.65 -17.91 -17.23
N CYS A 4 5.95 -17.61 -18.33
CA CYS A 4 5.32 -16.31 -18.54
C CYS A 4 3.82 -16.44 -18.21
N THR A 5 3.30 -15.59 -17.36
CA THR A 5 1.92 -15.72 -16.90
C THR A 5 1.31 -14.37 -16.54
N HIS A 6 0.00 -14.27 -16.63
CA HIS A 6 -0.82 -13.20 -16.05
C HIS A 6 -1.62 -13.70 -14.83
N SER A 7 -1.37 -14.93 -14.37
CA SER A 7 -2.10 -15.54 -13.27
C SER A 7 -1.32 -15.49 -11.98
N SER A 8 -1.87 -14.83 -10.96
CA SER A 8 -1.34 -14.80 -9.60
C SER A 8 -1.23 -16.20 -8.97
N TYR A 9 -2.05 -17.14 -9.41
CA TYR A 9 -2.02 -18.53 -8.93
C TYR A 9 -0.75 -19.28 -9.30
N LEU A 10 -0.04 -18.87 -10.35
CA LEU A 10 1.23 -19.49 -10.75
C LEU A 10 2.45 -18.90 -10.03
N ILE A 11 2.26 -17.85 -9.22
CA ILE A 11 3.32 -17.32 -8.37
C ILE A 11 3.32 -18.07 -7.04
N ASP A 12 4.35 -18.87 -6.85
CA ASP A 12 4.62 -19.49 -5.56
C ASP A 12 5.67 -18.70 -4.79
N MET A 13 5.21 -17.97 -3.79
CA MET A 13 6.09 -17.13 -2.96
C MET A 13 7.15 -17.94 -2.22
N PHE A 14 6.85 -19.21 -1.85
CA PHE A 14 7.85 -20.09 -1.23
C PHE A 14 8.97 -20.48 -2.19
N SER A 15 8.70 -20.59 -3.48
CA SER A 15 9.71 -20.87 -4.48
C SER A 15 10.72 -19.74 -4.59
N LEU A 16 10.34 -18.47 -4.36
CA LEU A 16 11.25 -17.34 -4.30
C LEU A 16 12.29 -17.50 -3.18
N THR A 17 11.93 -18.11 -2.06
CA THR A 17 12.86 -18.37 -0.95
C THR A 17 13.81 -19.55 -1.22
N LYS A 18 13.55 -20.33 -2.27
CA LYS A 18 14.33 -21.51 -2.71
C LYS A 18 15.12 -21.25 -3.99
N GLY A 19 15.25 -20.00 -4.40
CA GLY A 19 16.06 -19.61 -5.56
C GLY A 19 15.29 -19.45 -6.87
N ALA A 20 13.96 -19.45 -6.86
CA ALA A 20 13.18 -18.99 -7.99
C ALA A 20 13.33 -17.48 -8.14
N GLU A 21 13.30 -17.01 -9.39
CA GLU A 21 13.35 -15.59 -9.72
C GLU A 21 12.00 -15.14 -10.25
N LEU A 22 11.59 -13.94 -9.84
CA LEU A 22 10.41 -13.26 -10.36
C LEU A 22 10.85 -12.01 -11.11
N CYS A 23 10.44 -11.94 -12.37
CA CYS A 23 10.64 -10.75 -13.21
C CYS A 23 9.28 -10.20 -13.62
N ARG A 24 9.10 -8.88 -13.48
CA ARG A 24 7.99 -8.15 -14.05
C ARG A 24 8.45 -7.48 -15.34
N THR A 25 7.68 -7.64 -16.41
CA THR A 25 7.94 -6.98 -17.69
C THR A 25 6.90 -5.91 -17.93
N VAL A 26 7.34 -4.73 -18.31
CA VAL A 26 6.49 -3.58 -18.61
C VAL A 26 6.86 -3.02 -19.97
N LYS A 27 5.86 -2.67 -20.76
CA LYS A 27 6.07 -1.93 -22.02
C LYS A 27 6.04 -0.44 -21.69
N ASN A 28 7.14 0.27 -21.97
CA ASN A 28 7.22 1.71 -21.77
C ASN A 28 6.49 2.48 -22.88
N GLU A 29 6.39 3.80 -22.74
CA GLU A 29 5.72 4.69 -23.69
C GLU A 29 6.33 4.65 -25.10
N ASN A 30 7.62 4.32 -25.22
CA ASN A 30 8.32 4.16 -26.49
C ASN A 30 8.07 2.79 -27.13
N GLY A 31 7.35 1.89 -26.46
CA GLY A 31 7.06 0.53 -26.93
C GLY A 31 8.16 -0.48 -26.62
N GLU A 32 9.19 -0.11 -25.87
CA GLU A 32 10.28 -0.97 -25.44
C GLU A 32 9.87 -1.79 -24.22
N ILE A 33 10.44 -2.99 -24.07
CA ILE A 33 10.21 -3.86 -22.92
C ILE A 33 11.26 -3.59 -21.86
N GLU A 34 10.82 -3.14 -20.71
CA GLU A 34 11.62 -3.04 -19.49
C GLU A 34 11.40 -4.29 -18.64
N VAL A 35 12.47 -4.81 -18.04
CA VAL A 35 12.44 -5.99 -17.17
C VAL A 35 12.88 -5.59 -15.78
N TYR A 36 12.03 -5.82 -14.80
CA TYR A 36 12.27 -5.54 -13.39
C TYR A 36 12.39 -6.84 -12.61
N GLN A 37 13.30 -6.89 -11.65
CA GLN A 37 13.60 -8.09 -10.88
C GLN A 37 13.79 -7.73 -9.40
N LEU A 38 13.33 -8.62 -8.52
CA LEU A 38 13.52 -8.43 -7.08
C LEU A 38 15.01 -8.46 -6.71
N SER A 39 15.42 -7.48 -5.92
CA SER A 39 16.74 -7.47 -5.30
C SER A 39 16.87 -8.55 -4.22
N ASP A 40 18.10 -8.90 -3.85
CA ASP A 40 18.34 -9.85 -2.75
C ASP A 40 17.82 -9.31 -1.40
N GLU A 41 17.77 -7.99 -1.24
CA GLU A 41 17.16 -7.36 -0.07
C GLU A 41 15.65 -7.61 -0.03
N SER A 42 14.93 -7.35 -1.12
CA SER A 42 13.49 -7.60 -1.24
C SER A 42 13.15 -9.08 -1.07
N LYS A 43 13.96 -9.98 -1.65
CA LYS A 43 13.79 -11.44 -1.45
C LYS A 43 13.94 -11.84 0.03
N ARG A 44 14.91 -11.27 0.74
CA ARG A 44 15.08 -11.52 2.19
C ARG A 44 13.90 -11.02 3.01
N LYS A 45 13.34 -9.85 2.67
CA LYS A 45 12.15 -9.29 3.32
C LYS A 45 10.94 -10.17 3.09
N ILE A 46 10.69 -10.58 1.85
CA ILE A 46 9.62 -11.52 1.51
C ILE A 46 9.76 -12.82 2.32
N LYS A 47 10.97 -13.37 2.42
CA LYS A 47 11.22 -14.55 3.24
C LYS A 47 10.87 -14.32 4.70
N GLY A 48 11.30 -13.20 5.30
CA GLY A 48 10.98 -12.86 6.68
C GLY A 48 9.47 -12.79 6.94
N TYR A 49 8.69 -12.28 5.99
CA TYR A 49 7.23 -12.27 6.09
C TYR A 49 6.61 -13.65 5.94
N LEU A 50 7.13 -14.50 5.06
CA LEU A 50 6.66 -15.87 4.87
C LEU A 50 6.97 -16.75 6.07
N ASP A 51 8.08 -16.52 6.75
CA ASP A 51 8.46 -17.24 7.98
C ASP A 51 7.59 -16.81 9.18
N ASN A 52 6.92 -15.64 9.07
CA ASN A 52 6.01 -15.14 10.10
C ASN A 52 4.55 -15.45 9.77
N TYR A 53 4.10 -16.65 10.10
CA TYR A 53 2.72 -17.13 9.89
C TYR A 53 1.63 -16.26 10.55
N PHE A 54 1.99 -15.33 11.42
CA PHE A 54 1.06 -14.46 12.12
C PHE A 54 0.65 -13.20 11.36
N ASN A 55 1.21 -12.98 10.18
CA ASN A 55 0.84 -11.83 9.36
C ASN A 55 0.37 -12.23 7.94
N PRO A 56 -0.79 -12.92 7.83
CA PRO A 56 -1.33 -13.35 6.54
C PRO A 56 -1.80 -12.16 5.68
N HIS A 57 -1.98 -10.97 6.29
CA HIS A 57 -2.54 -9.81 5.62
C HIS A 57 -1.60 -9.21 4.58
N ILE A 58 -0.29 -9.32 4.76
CA ILE A 58 0.69 -8.73 3.84
C ILE A 58 0.94 -9.62 2.62
N TRP A 59 0.93 -10.95 2.79
CA TRP A 59 1.41 -11.90 1.78
C TRP A 59 0.40 -12.99 1.43
N GLY A 60 -0.87 -12.77 1.71
CA GLY A 60 -1.96 -13.62 1.22
C GLY A 60 -2.09 -13.59 -0.32
N ASN A 61 -3.11 -14.24 -0.84
CA ASN A 61 -3.35 -14.26 -2.30
C ASN A 61 -3.44 -12.86 -2.91
N THR A 62 -4.00 -11.90 -2.17
CA THR A 62 -4.14 -10.51 -2.60
C THR A 62 -2.77 -9.83 -2.84
N ALA A 63 -1.76 -10.14 -2.02
CA ALA A 63 -0.41 -9.60 -2.21
C ALA A 63 0.25 -10.14 -3.48
N LYS A 64 -0.07 -11.37 -3.91
CA LYS A 64 0.42 -11.92 -5.19
C LYS A 64 -0.16 -11.16 -6.38
N GLU A 65 -1.39 -10.69 -6.29
CA GLU A 65 -2.05 -9.91 -7.33
C GLU A 65 -1.30 -8.61 -7.62
N LEU A 66 -0.57 -8.10 -6.65
CA LEU A 66 0.26 -6.90 -6.78
C LEU A 66 1.28 -6.97 -7.93
N PHE A 67 1.77 -8.15 -8.24
CA PHE A 67 2.67 -8.33 -9.38
C PHE A 67 1.96 -8.15 -10.74
N PHE A 68 0.65 -8.06 -10.73
CA PHE A 68 -0.20 -7.97 -11.92
C PHE A 68 -1.09 -6.73 -11.94
N VAL A 69 -1.15 -5.93 -10.86
CA VAL A 69 -1.88 -4.66 -10.88
C VAL A 69 -1.19 -3.68 -11.81
N GLU A 70 -1.98 -2.79 -12.36
CA GLU A 70 -1.46 -1.66 -13.13
C GLU A 70 -0.65 -0.73 -12.21
N ASP A 71 0.19 0.08 -12.81
CA ASP A 71 0.97 1.08 -12.08
C ASP A 71 0.03 2.17 -11.57
N GLY A 72 -0.06 2.29 -10.26
CA GLY A 72 -0.99 3.14 -9.52
C GLY A 72 -1.37 2.48 -8.21
N VAL A 73 -0.42 2.46 -7.23
CA VAL A 73 -0.57 1.70 -5.99
C VAL A 73 -0.72 2.64 -4.80
N ILE A 74 -1.74 2.41 -3.98
CA ILE A 74 -1.95 3.12 -2.71
C ILE A 74 -1.52 2.21 -1.56
N VAL A 75 -0.57 2.66 -0.76
CA VAL A 75 -0.08 1.94 0.42
C VAL A 75 -0.58 2.66 1.67
N VAL A 76 -1.22 1.91 2.56
CA VAL A 76 -1.74 2.38 3.85
C VAL A 76 -1.29 1.45 4.98
N GLU A 77 -1.48 1.86 6.23
CA GLU A 77 -0.97 1.11 7.37
C GLU A 77 -1.72 -0.21 7.60
N GLY A 78 -3.03 -0.21 7.51
CA GLY A 78 -3.83 -1.36 7.89
C GLY A 78 -5.08 -1.61 7.07
N GLN A 79 -5.76 -2.70 7.43
CA GLN A 79 -6.98 -3.14 6.76
C GLN A 79 -8.13 -2.14 6.91
N ASP A 80 -8.25 -1.55 8.09
CA ASP A 80 -9.29 -0.55 8.35
C ASP A 80 -9.14 0.63 7.38
N ASP A 81 -7.91 1.07 7.11
CA ASP A 81 -7.62 2.18 6.22
C ASP A 81 -8.04 1.89 4.79
N VAL A 82 -7.72 0.70 4.27
CA VAL A 82 -8.14 0.27 2.93
C VAL A 82 -9.66 0.41 2.77
N MET A 83 -10.41 -0.15 3.73
CA MET A 83 -11.87 -0.12 3.69
C MET A 83 -12.45 1.29 3.86
N LEU A 84 -11.85 2.09 4.74
CA LEU A 84 -12.37 3.40 5.09
C LEU A 84 -12.08 4.45 4.01
N TYR A 85 -10.91 4.42 3.37
CA TYR A 85 -10.63 5.30 2.22
C TYR A 85 -11.51 4.98 1.02
N GLN A 86 -11.75 3.70 0.72
CA GLN A 86 -12.71 3.30 -0.33
C GLN A 86 -14.11 3.83 -0.02
N ARG A 87 -14.56 3.67 1.23
CA ARG A 87 -15.87 4.17 1.67
C ARG A 87 -15.95 5.69 1.67
N ALA A 88 -14.89 6.39 2.04
CA ALA A 88 -14.83 7.85 1.97
C ALA A 88 -14.94 8.33 0.51
N ALA A 89 -14.23 7.67 -0.41
CA ALA A 89 -14.29 7.97 -1.83
C ALA A 89 -15.72 7.78 -2.39
N GLU A 90 -16.40 6.68 -2.04
CA GLU A 90 -17.80 6.45 -2.39
C GLU A 90 -18.72 7.54 -1.85
N GLN A 91 -18.62 7.90 -0.56
CA GLN A 91 -19.45 8.94 0.06
C GLN A 91 -19.26 10.32 -0.58
N LEU A 92 -18.04 10.63 -1.03
CA LEU A 92 -17.71 11.91 -1.65
C LEU A 92 -17.88 11.88 -3.18
N GLY A 93 -18.28 10.75 -3.77
CA GLY A 93 -18.46 10.61 -5.21
C GLY A 93 -17.15 10.69 -6.01
N ILE A 94 -16.01 10.30 -5.41
CA ILE A 94 -14.69 10.34 -6.02
C ILE A 94 -14.27 8.93 -6.42
N ALA A 95 -14.04 8.69 -7.72
CA ALA A 95 -13.45 7.44 -8.19
C ALA A 95 -11.94 7.46 -7.96
N LEU A 96 -11.41 6.47 -7.24
CA LEU A 96 -9.96 6.30 -7.09
C LEU A 96 -9.35 5.72 -8.36
N LYS A 97 -8.20 6.23 -8.76
CA LYS A 97 -7.46 5.78 -9.96
C LYS A 97 -6.47 4.66 -9.67
N GLY A 98 -6.11 4.45 -8.41
CA GLY A 98 -5.16 3.43 -7.99
C GLY A 98 -5.79 2.32 -7.16
N ASP A 99 -5.07 1.22 -7.05
CA ASP A 99 -5.43 0.07 -6.23
C ASP A 99 -4.68 0.07 -4.90
N PHE A 100 -5.37 -0.30 -3.83
CA PHE A 100 -4.71 -0.46 -2.53
C PHE A 100 -3.81 -1.70 -2.52
N PHE A 101 -2.64 -1.55 -1.91
CA PHE A 101 -1.77 -2.69 -1.62
C PHE A 101 -2.44 -3.66 -0.63
N GLY A 102 -2.92 -4.78 -1.14
CA GLY A 102 -3.52 -5.85 -0.34
C GLY A 102 -4.57 -5.33 0.67
N TRP A 103 -4.41 -5.73 1.92
CA TRP A 103 -5.18 -5.26 3.07
C TRP A 103 -4.37 -4.30 3.96
N GLY A 104 -3.59 -3.41 3.34
CA GLY A 104 -2.65 -2.54 4.03
C GLY A 104 -1.33 -3.22 4.37
N ALA A 105 -0.39 -2.45 4.91
CA ALA A 105 0.97 -2.90 5.21
C ALA A 105 1.10 -3.76 6.47
N GLY A 106 0.04 -3.86 7.28
CA GLY A 106 0.10 -4.52 8.59
C GLY A 106 0.89 -3.72 9.63
N GLY A 107 0.88 -2.40 9.48
CA GLY A 107 1.51 -1.41 10.34
C GLY A 107 2.54 -0.54 9.62
N ALA A 108 2.69 0.70 10.08
CA ALA A 108 3.59 1.68 9.48
C ALA A 108 5.05 1.22 9.35
N GLN A 109 5.52 0.35 10.23
CA GLN A 109 6.88 -0.18 10.22
C GLN A 109 7.18 -1.08 9.01
N ASN A 110 6.16 -1.65 8.36
CA ASN A 110 6.31 -2.54 7.21
C ASN A 110 6.28 -1.77 5.87
N ILE A 111 5.79 -0.54 5.87
CA ILE A 111 5.67 0.28 4.65
C ILE A 111 7.00 0.39 3.90
N PRO A 112 8.16 0.68 4.53
CA PRO A 112 9.43 0.78 3.81
C PRO A 112 9.82 -0.50 3.05
N ASP A 113 9.47 -1.65 3.59
CA ASP A 113 9.77 -2.93 2.96
C ASP A 113 8.92 -3.14 1.70
N ILE A 114 7.64 -2.79 1.80
CA ILE A 114 6.71 -2.83 0.65
C ILE A 114 7.18 -1.87 -0.44
N LEU A 115 7.53 -0.64 -0.08
CA LEU A 115 8.03 0.36 -1.03
C LEU A 115 9.30 -0.11 -1.74
N GLY A 116 10.21 -0.78 -1.03
CA GLY A 116 11.41 -1.38 -1.63
C GLY A 116 11.06 -2.44 -2.68
N ILE A 117 10.10 -3.31 -2.37
CA ILE A 117 9.63 -4.34 -3.30
C ILE A 117 8.94 -3.73 -4.53
N LEU A 118 8.06 -2.74 -4.32
CA LEU A 118 7.42 -2.01 -5.41
C LEU A 118 8.44 -1.34 -6.33
N LYS A 119 9.48 -0.72 -5.76
CA LYS A 119 10.56 -0.09 -6.51
C LYS A 119 11.35 -1.10 -7.34
N ASP A 120 11.72 -2.25 -6.77
CA ASP A 120 12.40 -3.32 -7.48
C ASP A 120 11.56 -3.85 -8.67
N LEU A 121 10.24 -3.87 -8.52
CA LEU A 121 9.30 -4.31 -9.56
C LEU A 121 8.92 -3.19 -10.55
N GLY A 122 9.53 -2.01 -10.45
CA GLY A 122 9.39 -0.92 -11.41
C GLY A 122 8.06 -0.18 -11.34
N TYR A 123 7.38 -0.17 -10.18
CA TYR A 123 6.21 0.69 -9.97
C TYR A 123 6.67 2.13 -9.83
N LYS A 124 6.09 3.03 -10.62
CA LYS A 124 6.45 4.45 -10.67
C LYS A 124 5.43 5.34 -9.96
N ARG A 125 4.15 4.96 -10.04
CA ARG A 125 3.03 5.69 -9.43
C ARG A 125 2.60 5.01 -8.14
N VAL A 126 3.23 5.43 -7.05
CA VAL A 126 2.97 4.90 -5.70
C VAL A 126 2.67 6.05 -4.76
N ALA A 127 1.55 5.97 -4.07
CA ALA A 127 1.14 6.91 -3.05
C ALA A 127 1.06 6.21 -1.69
N VAL A 128 1.52 6.87 -0.65
CA VAL A 128 1.51 6.36 0.72
C VAL A 128 0.71 7.30 1.60
N ILE A 129 -0.22 6.77 2.39
CA ILE A 129 -0.96 7.58 3.37
C ILE A 129 -0.62 7.10 4.77
N TYR A 130 -0.15 8.01 5.58
CA TYR A 130 0.17 7.80 6.99
C TYR A 130 -0.88 8.43 7.92
N ASP A 131 -1.08 7.80 9.05
CA ASP A 131 -1.80 8.37 10.17
C ASP A 131 -1.05 9.59 10.75
N GLY A 132 -1.79 10.52 11.38
CA GLY A 132 -1.24 11.82 11.80
C GLY A 132 -0.16 11.77 12.87
N ASP A 133 -0.01 10.66 13.58
CA ASP A 133 1.06 10.44 14.56
C ASP A 133 2.33 9.81 13.96
N MET A 134 2.33 9.50 12.64
CA MET A 134 3.44 8.88 11.93
C MET A 134 4.33 9.87 11.14
N LYS A 135 4.38 11.12 11.55
CA LYS A 135 5.10 12.19 10.86
C LYS A 135 6.58 11.85 10.63
N ASP A 136 7.27 11.37 11.66
CA ASP A 136 8.71 11.04 11.58
C ASP A 136 8.95 9.92 10.55
N LYS A 137 8.09 8.90 10.54
CA LYS A 137 8.17 7.80 9.56
C LYS A 137 7.89 8.26 8.13
N LYS A 138 6.91 9.18 7.97
CA LYS A 138 6.64 9.79 6.67
C LYS A 138 7.89 10.51 6.14
N GLU A 139 8.48 11.39 6.95
CA GLU A 139 9.66 12.17 6.57
C GLU A 139 10.86 11.27 6.22
N GLU A 140 11.11 10.21 7.01
CA GLU A 140 12.16 9.23 6.73
C GLU A 140 11.95 8.53 5.38
N ASN A 141 10.73 8.07 5.12
CA ASN A 141 10.43 7.34 3.89
C ASN A 141 10.36 8.24 2.66
N GLU A 142 9.93 9.48 2.80
CA GLU A 142 9.93 10.49 1.73
C GLU A 142 11.36 10.80 1.24
N ILE A 143 12.33 10.83 2.14
CA ILE A 143 13.75 10.97 1.78
C ILE A 143 14.26 9.72 1.05
N LYS A 144 13.90 8.52 1.55
CA LYS A 144 14.39 7.24 1.03
C LYS A 144 13.77 6.86 -0.32
N PHE A 145 12.53 7.26 -0.56
CA PHE A 145 11.73 6.92 -1.73
C PHE A 145 11.20 8.19 -2.41
N SER A 146 12.09 9.10 -2.77
CA SER A 146 11.77 10.45 -3.29
C SER A 146 10.94 10.45 -4.59
N ASP A 147 10.88 9.32 -5.29
CA ASP A 147 10.08 9.16 -6.51
C ASP A 147 8.59 8.89 -6.21
N TYR A 148 8.25 8.59 -4.95
CA TYR A 148 6.90 8.28 -4.51
C TYR A 148 6.25 9.45 -3.79
N GLN A 149 4.92 9.41 -3.69
CA GLN A 149 4.15 10.49 -3.04
C GLN A 149 3.72 10.07 -1.63
N PHE A 150 3.85 10.99 -0.68
CA PHE A 150 3.58 10.71 0.72
C PHE A 150 2.58 11.71 1.31
N PHE A 151 1.51 11.18 1.86
CA PHE A 151 0.45 11.93 2.50
C PHE A 151 0.40 11.61 4.00
N ILE A 152 -0.13 12.54 4.77
CA ILE A 152 -0.41 12.36 6.19
C ILE A 152 -1.74 13.00 6.51
N ILE A 153 -2.58 12.30 7.25
CA ILE A 153 -3.86 12.85 7.69
C ILE A 153 -3.69 13.72 8.96
N PRO A 154 -4.61 14.68 9.21
CA PRO A 154 -4.50 15.58 10.36
C PRO A 154 -4.84 14.92 11.71
N THR A 155 -5.41 13.73 11.69
CA THR A 155 -5.87 12.99 12.87
C THR A 155 -4.97 11.77 13.14
N LYS A 156 -4.92 11.30 14.39
CA LYS A 156 -4.13 10.11 14.78
C LYS A 156 -4.57 8.81 14.09
N ASP A 157 -5.75 8.81 13.53
CA ASP A 157 -6.36 7.64 12.90
C ASP A 157 -7.40 8.14 11.89
N ILE A 158 -7.73 7.36 10.89
CA ILE A 158 -8.74 7.73 9.91
C ILE A 158 -10.14 7.83 10.52
N ARG A 159 -10.47 7.01 11.52
CA ARG A 159 -11.78 6.98 12.19
C ARG A 159 -11.70 7.16 13.69
N ASP A 160 -12.84 7.51 14.29
CA ASP A 160 -13.01 7.45 15.74
C ASP A 160 -12.83 6.02 16.26
N LYS A 161 -12.08 5.89 17.33
CA LYS A 161 -11.93 4.63 18.07
C LYS A 161 -12.24 4.87 19.54
N LYS A 162 -13.06 3.99 20.12
CA LYS A 162 -13.40 4.03 21.55
C LYS A 162 -12.22 3.64 22.42
N ASP A 163 -12.25 4.14 23.65
CA ASP A 163 -11.38 3.66 24.70
C ASP A 163 -11.70 2.19 25.03
N VAL A 164 -10.68 1.37 24.99
CA VAL A 164 -10.72 -0.04 25.41
C VAL A 164 -9.45 -0.35 26.19
N LYS A 165 -9.45 -1.42 27.02
CA LYS A 165 -8.34 -1.78 27.93
C LYS A 165 -6.92 -1.71 27.35
N ALA A 166 -6.77 -1.81 26.04
CA ALA A 166 -5.48 -1.83 25.35
C ALA A 166 -5.22 -0.60 24.47
N ARG A 167 -6.17 0.35 24.39
CA ARG A 167 -6.07 1.49 23.49
C ARG A 167 -6.90 2.67 23.97
N GLU A 168 -6.31 3.84 24.04
CA GLU A 168 -7.01 5.10 24.29
C GLU A 168 -7.96 5.48 23.14
N ALA A 169 -9.00 6.25 23.48
CA ALA A 169 -9.91 6.80 22.48
C ALA A 169 -9.15 7.73 21.52
N THR A 170 -9.45 7.64 20.24
CA THR A 170 -8.92 8.54 19.21
C THR A 170 -10.06 9.20 18.46
N CYS A 171 -9.84 10.48 18.07
CA CYS A 171 -10.69 11.18 17.14
C CYS A 171 -10.11 11.08 15.73
N GLY A 172 -10.90 10.59 14.79
CA GLY A 172 -10.54 10.45 13.38
C GLY A 172 -11.27 11.43 12.48
N MET A 173 -10.98 11.37 11.19
CA MET A 173 -11.72 12.12 10.15
C MET A 173 -13.11 11.52 9.87
N MET A 174 -13.29 10.26 10.22
CA MET A 174 -14.55 9.52 10.07
C MET A 174 -15.10 9.12 11.43
N THR A 175 -16.41 8.92 11.50
CA THR A 175 -17.08 8.35 12.67
C THR A 175 -16.67 6.88 12.86
N GLU A 176 -17.00 6.28 14.02
CA GLU A 176 -16.82 4.83 14.25
C GLU A 176 -17.53 3.97 13.20
N ARG A 177 -18.59 4.48 12.58
CA ARG A 177 -19.34 3.78 11.54
C ARG A 177 -18.77 3.99 10.13
N GLY A 178 -17.66 4.73 10.01
CA GLY A 178 -17.03 5.03 8.74
C GLY A 178 -17.79 6.05 7.89
N GLU A 179 -18.38 7.06 8.52
CA GLU A 179 -18.99 8.21 7.84
C GLU A 179 -18.02 9.38 7.92
N VAL A 180 -17.74 10.03 6.79
CA VAL A 180 -16.87 11.22 6.75
C VAL A 180 -17.53 12.34 7.54
N LYS A 181 -16.83 12.88 8.55
CA LYS A 181 -17.36 13.96 9.37
C LYS A 181 -17.44 15.26 8.59
N PRO A 182 -18.48 16.09 8.79
CA PRO A 182 -18.66 17.34 8.04
C PRO A 182 -17.45 18.26 8.09
N GLU A 183 -16.80 18.37 9.23
CA GLU A 183 -15.60 19.19 9.43
C GLU A 183 -14.38 18.71 8.64
N TYR A 184 -14.33 17.45 8.24
CA TYR A 184 -13.22 16.84 7.48
C TYR A 184 -13.55 16.57 6.01
N GLN A 185 -14.77 16.82 5.54
CA GLN A 185 -15.16 16.56 4.15
C GLN A 185 -14.21 17.23 3.15
N HIS A 186 -13.85 18.48 3.39
CA HIS A 186 -12.95 19.21 2.51
C HIS A 186 -11.53 18.60 2.49
N GLN A 187 -10.97 18.29 3.66
CA GLN A 187 -9.63 17.69 3.76
C GLN A 187 -9.60 16.29 3.15
N MET A 188 -10.63 15.47 3.40
CA MET A 188 -10.73 14.13 2.81
C MET A 188 -10.87 14.20 1.28
N SER A 189 -11.74 15.07 0.78
CA SER A 189 -11.90 15.28 -0.67
C SER A 189 -10.58 15.75 -1.31
N LYS A 190 -9.89 16.71 -0.69
CA LYS A 190 -8.60 17.19 -1.16
C LYS A 190 -7.57 16.06 -1.23
N LEU A 191 -7.43 15.28 -0.17
CA LEU A 191 -6.52 14.13 -0.11
C LEU A 191 -6.78 13.14 -1.26
N LEU A 192 -8.05 12.75 -1.48
CA LEU A 192 -8.42 11.79 -2.53
C LEU A 192 -8.18 12.34 -3.95
N HIS A 193 -8.36 13.65 -4.16
CA HIS A 193 -8.00 14.28 -5.44
C HIS A 193 -6.48 14.32 -5.64
N GLU A 194 -5.71 14.71 -4.64
CA GLU A 194 -4.24 14.72 -4.69
C GLU A 194 -3.67 13.31 -4.93
N LEU A 195 -4.28 12.27 -4.32
CA LEU A 195 -3.98 10.87 -4.64
C LEU A 195 -4.19 10.57 -6.13
N ASN A 196 -5.35 10.94 -6.66
CA ASN A 196 -5.69 10.68 -8.07
C ASN A 196 -4.78 11.45 -9.05
N ASP A 197 -4.23 12.59 -8.64
CA ASP A 197 -3.35 13.39 -9.48
C ASP A 197 -1.95 12.80 -9.59
N CYS A 198 -1.53 11.95 -8.64
CA CYS A 198 -0.22 11.29 -8.65
C CYS A 198 -0.27 9.81 -9.08
N LEU A 199 -1.45 9.25 -9.25
CA LEU A 199 -1.71 7.88 -9.71
C LEU A 199 -2.27 7.85 -11.13
#